data_d5f9679f8b275c1eda01e6eb7272a305
#
_entry.id   d5f9679f8b275c1eda01e6eb7272a305
#
_cell.length_a   1.000
_cell.length_b   1.000
_cell.length_c   1.000
_cell.angle_alpha   90.00
_cell.angle_beta   90.00
_cell.angle_gamma   90.00
#
_symmetry.space_group_name_H-M   'P 1'
#
loop_
_entity.id
_entity.type
_entity.pdbx_description
1 polymer ?
#
loop_
_entity_poly.entity_id
_entity_poly.type
_entity_poly.pdbx_seq_one_letter_code
_entity_poly.pdbx_strand_id
1 'polypeptide(L)'
;MKALLLIGSPRLGKSASETLGGYLLEQLAVRGAETEKHYIYPALKSEDKLGALISAVAQADLIILAAPLYVDSLPAAVIRFLETLARRLEEYKRPGRQQFLAISNCGFPEAHHNDVALAIYRRFAHETGFDWAGGMALGAGEAIKGKPLVESGGMARNVIAALDLAAAALIEGKPVPQEAQNLIAQPLMPAWLYRIMGNLGWYMQAREHGTIWKLRRRVL
;
A
#
# COMPACT_ATOMS: atom_id res chain seq x y z
N MET A 1 -1.85 -16.75 13.74
CA MET A 1 -1.97 -16.22 12.35
C MET A 1 -0.64 -15.59 11.97
N LYS A 2 -0.10 -15.94 10.80
CA LYS A 2 1.10 -15.30 10.23
C LYS A 2 0.69 -14.26 9.20
N ALA A 3 1.00 -12.99 9.46
CA ALA A 3 0.71 -11.86 8.57
C ALA A 3 1.99 -11.40 7.85
N LEU A 4 1.95 -11.33 6.54
CA LEU A 4 3.06 -10.92 5.69
C LEU A 4 2.72 -9.60 5.01
N LEU A 5 3.56 -8.57 5.22
CA LEU A 5 3.47 -7.29 4.54
C LEU A 5 4.46 -7.22 3.37
N LEU A 6 3.93 -6.98 2.18
CA LEU A 6 4.67 -6.75 0.95
C LEU A 6 4.64 -5.27 0.58
N ILE A 7 5.80 -4.61 0.56
CA ILE A 7 5.92 -3.20 0.18
C ILE A 7 6.27 -3.09 -1.31
N GLY A 8 5.32 -2.58 -2.09
CA GLY A 8 5.43 -2.36 -3.53
C GLY A 8 5.90 -0.96 -3.92
N SER A 9 6.53 -0.22 -3.01
CA SER A 9 7.09 1.09 -3.28
C SER A 9 8.60 1.02 -3.55
N PRO A 10 9.14 1.76 -4.53
CA PRO A 10 10.59 1.88 -4.74
C PRO A 10 11.29 2.71 -3.66
N ARG A 11 10.54 3.50 -2.88
CA ARG A 11 11.06 4.37 -1.80
C ARG A 11 11.15 3.59 -0.50
N LEU A 12 12.25 2.84 -0.33
CA LEU A 12 12.47 2.01 0.85
C LEU A 12 12.54 2.87 2.12
N GLY A 13 11.78 2.51 3.15
CA GLY A 13 11.78 3.18 4.45
C GLY A 13 11.09 4.56 4.49
N LYS A 14 10.59 5.09 3.36
CA LYS A 14 10.11 6.48 3.26
C LYS A 14 8.84 6.62 2.39
N SER A 15 8.02 5.59 2.30
CA SER A 15 6.82 5.62 1.46
C SER A 15 5.54 5.63 2.27
N ALA A 16 4.47 6.24 1.73
CA ALA A 16 3.14 6.15 2.31
C ALA A 16 2.64 4.70 2.39
N SER A 17 2.97 3.88 1.41
CA SER A 17 2.64 2.44 1.41
C SER A 17 3.25 1.73 2.62
N GLU A 18 4.51 2.03 2.96
CA GLU A 18 5.16 1.46 4.14
C GLU A 18 4.59 2.01 5.44
N THR A 19 4.27 3.30 5.49
CA THR A 19 3.62 3.92 6.65
C THR A 19 2.27 3.24 6.94
N LEU A 20 1.43 3.05 5.92
CA LEU A 20 0.11 2.42 6.07
C LEU A 20 0.21 0.93 6.41
N GLY A 21 0.95 0.18 5.60
CA GLY A 21 1.12 -1.25 5.79
C GLY A 21 1.84 -1.57 7.10
N GLY A 22 2.86 -0.79 7.47
CA GLY A 22 3.59 -0.93 8.71
C GLY A 22 2.72 -0.73 9.94
N TYR A 23 1.90 0.32 9.97
CA TYR A 23 0.96 0.54 11.05
C TYR A 23 -0.03 -0.63 11.21
N LEU A 24 -0.62 -1.10 10.10
CA LEU A 24 -1.52 -2.25 10.14
C LEU A 24 -0.82 -3.50 10.67
N LEU A 25 0.42 -3.75 10.21
CA LEU A 25 1.22 -4.89 10.67
C LEU A 25 1.51 -4.82 12.17
N GLU A 26 1.84 -3.63 12.69
CA GLU A 26 2.03 -3.38 14.13
C GLU A 26 0.75 -3.66 14.91
N GLN A 27 -0.42 -3.20 14.40
CA GLN A 27 -1.70 -3.46 15.04
C GLN A 27 -2.08 -4.95 15.06
N LEU A 28 -1.70 -5.70 14.04
CA LEU A 28 -1.86 -7.16 14.02
C LEU A 28 -0.92 -7.85 15.01
N ALA A 29 0.34 -7.39 15.12
CA ALA A 29 1.30 -7.91 16.08
C ALA A 29 0.83 -7.71 17.53
N VAL A 30 0.30 -6.54 17.87
CA VAL A 30 -0.28 -6.24 19.19
C VAL A 30 -1.44 -7.19 19.52
N ARG A 31 -2.15 -7.68 18.49
CA ARG A 31 -3.26 -8.64 18.62
C ARG A 31 -2.82 -10.10 18.55
N GLY A 32 -1.51 -10.37 18.58
CA GLY A 32 -0.94 -11.71 18.67
C GLY A 32 -0.65 -12.39 17.33
N ALA A 33 -0.63 -11.66 16.21
CA ALA A 33 -0.15 -12.21 14.94
C ALA A 33 1.39 -12.28 14.93
N GLU A 34 1.93 -13.36 14.35
CA GLU A 34 3.32 -13.39 13.88
C GLU A 34 3.42 -12.52 12.63
N THR A 35 4.37 -11.59 12.57
CA THR A 35 4.45 -10.60 11.50
C THR A 35 5.78 -10.63 10.79
N GLU A 36 5.75 -10.48 9.46
CA GLU A 36 6.93 -10.43 8.60
C GLU A 36 6.75 -9.32 7.55
N LYS A 37 7.83 -8.60 7.19
CA LYS A 37 7.80 -7.51 6.21
C LYS A 37 8.88 -7.70 5.15
N HIS A 38 8.49 -7.59 3.88
CA HIS A 38 9.38 -7.65 2.72
C HIS A 38 9.14 -6.52 1.73
N TYR A 39 10.18 -6.22 0.94
CA TYR A 39 10.13 -5.23 -0.14
C TYR A 39 10.23 -5.94 -1.49
N ILE A 40 9.27 -5.67 -2.39
CA ILE A 40 9.20 -6.30 -3.71
C ILE A 40 10.39 -5.92 -4.59
N TYR A 41 10.76 -4.63 -4.63
CA TYR A 41 11.84 -4.14 -5.51
C TYR A 41 13.20 -4.81 -5.25
N PRO A 42 13.70 -4.94 -4.02
CA PRO A 42 14.92 -5.70 -3.74
C PRO A 42 14.82 -7.18 -4.06
N ALA A 43 13.63 -7.79 -3.88
CA ALA A 43 13.43 -9.22 -4.15
C ALA A 43 13.55 -9.53 -5.64
N LEU A 44 13.07 -8.66 -6.52
CA LEU A 44 13.16 -8.84 -7.97
C LEU A 44 14.57 -8.75 -8.57
N LYS A 45 15.59 -8.39 -7.78
CA LYS A 45 16.97 -8.27 -8.25
C LYS A 45 17.74 -9.59 -8.25
N SER A 46 17.23 -10.64 -7.62
CA SER A 46 17.91 -11.94 -7.47
C SER A 46 16.87 -13.03 -7.40
N GLU A 47 17.11 -14.15 -8.10
CA GLU A 47 16.21 -15.29 -8.09
C GLU A 47 16.08 -15.89 -6.69
N ASP A 48 17.17 -15.97 -5.93
CA ASP A 48 17.15 -16.47 -4.55
C ASP A 48 16.25 -15.61 -3.65
N LYS A 49 16.35 -14.28 -3.76
CA LYS A 49 15.51 -13.36 -2.98
C LYS A 49 14.04 -13.44 -3.39
N LEU A 50 13.79 -13.59 -4.68
CA LEU A 50 12.44 -13.77 -5.20
C LEU A 50 11.85 -15.10 -4.74
N GLY A 51 12.61 -16.18 -4.79
CA GLY A 51 12.22 -17.49 -4.27
C GLY A 51 11.91 -17.45 -2.77
N ALA A 52 12.75 -16.80 -1.98
CA ALA A 52 12.50 -16.59 -0.55
C ALA A 52 11.21 -15.79 -0.29
N LEU A 53 10.95 -14.74 -1.09
CA LEU A 53 9.72 -13.95 -0.97
C LEU A 53 8.47 -14.77 -1.32
N ILE A 54 8.51 -15.57 -2.39
CA ILE A 54 7.41 -16.46 -2.77
C ILE A 54 7.17 -17.52 -1.68
N SER A 55 8.24 -18.09 -1.11
CA SER A 55 8.13 -19.03 0.01
C SER A 55 7.49 -18.35 1.24
N ALA A 56 7.82 -17.10 1.55
CA ALA A 56 7.18 -16.35 2.63
C ALA A 56 5.68 -16.14 2.36
N VAL A 57 5.30 -15.80 1.11
CA VAL A 57 3.89 -15.71 0.71
C VAL A 57 3.17 -17.03 0.92
N ALA A 58 3.77 -18.15 0.52
CA ALA A 58 3.17 -19.46 0.68
C ALA A 58 2.94 -19.87 2.15
N GLN A 59 3.71 -19.34 3.08
CA GLN A 59 3.62 -19.64 4.51
C GLN A 59 2.68 -18.69 5.29
N ALA A 60 2.31 -17.55 4.71
CA ALA A 60 1.46 -16.56 5.37
C ALA A 60 -0.02 -16.98 5.39
N ASP A 61 -0.73 -16.64 6.46
CA ASP A 61 -2.20 -16.76 6.55
C ASP A 61 -2.88 -15.52 5.94
N LEU A 62 -2.25 -14.36 6.12
CA LEU A 62 -2.70 -13.06 5.61
C LEU A 62 -1.56 -12.41 4.83
N ILE A 63 -1.81 -12.08 3.57
CA ILE A 63 -0.91 -11.32 2.71
C ILE A 63 -1.46 -9.89 2.59
N ILE A 64 -0.64 -8.92 2.98
CA ILE A 64 -0.95 -7.49 2.87
C ILE A 64 -0.02 -6.91 1.80
N LEU A 65 -0.54 -6.45 0.67
CA LEU A 65 0.24 -5.78 -0.35
C LEU A 65 -0.05 -4.28 -0.33
N ALA A 66 0.95 -3.49 0.07
CA ALA A 66 0.85 -2.04 0.12
C ALA A 66 1.72 -1.40 -0.99
N ALA A 67 1.10 -0.68 -1.93
CA ALA A 67 1.81 -0.06 -3.05
C ALA A 67 1.22 1.29 -3.47
N PRO A 68 2.03 2.18 -4.08
CA PRO A 68 1.53 3.42 -4.64
C PRO A 68 0.83 3.17 -5.99
N LEU A 69 -0.08 4.07 -6.36
CA LEU A 69 -0.64 4.16 -7.70
C LEU A 69 0.35 4.85 -8.64
N TYR A 70 0.62 4.25 -9.80
CA TYR A 70 1.41 4.84 -10.88
C TYR A 70 0.65 4.81 -12.19
N VAL A 71 0.34 5.99 -12.73
CA VAL A 71 -0.36 6.14 -14.02
C VAL A 71 -1.63 5.26 -14.07
N ASP A 72 -2.52 5.47 -13.09
CA ASP A 72 -3.80 4.77 -12.91
C ASP A 72 -3.70 3.23 -12.80
N SER A 73 -2.53 2.71 -12.48
CA SER A 73 -2.26 1.27 -12.36
C SER A 73 -1.24 0.97 -11.27
N LEU A 74 -0.84 -0.30 -11.17
CA LEU A 74 0.19 -0.77 -10.26
C LEU A 74 1.58 -0.40 -10.79
N PRO A 75 2.58 -0.21 -9.91
CA PRO A 75 3.98 -0.12 -10.34
C PRO A 75 4.39 -1.36 -11.14
N ALA A 76 5.14 -1.19 -12.23
CA ALA A 76 5.58 -2.29 -13.08
C ALA A 76 6.27 -3.43 -12.32
N ALA A 77 7.06 -3.11 -11.28
CA ALA A 77 7.68 -4.12 -10.41
C ALA A 77 6.65 -4.94 -9.64
N VAL A 78 5.54 -4.32 -9.19
CA VAL A 78 4.45 -5.03 -8.52
C VAL A 78 3.74 -5.95 -9.51
N ILE A 79 3.44 -5.48 -10.72
CA ILE A 79 2.83 -6.30 -11.78
C ILE A 79 3.71 -7.52 -12.05
N ARG A 80 5.00 -7.31 -12.31
CA ARG A 80 5.96 -8.39 -12.56
C ARG A 80 6.02 -9.40 -11.41
N PHE A 81 5.99 -8.92 -10.16
CA PHE A 81 5.96 -9.79 -8.99
C PHE A 81 4.68 -10.63 -8.95
N LEU A 82 3.51 -10.01 -9.13
CA LEU A 82 2.21 -10.72 -9.11
C LEU A 82 2.11 -11.76 -10.22
N GLU A 83 2.57 -11.45 -11.43
CA GLU A 83 2.63 -12.41 -12.54
C GLU A 83 3.56 -13.60 -12.24
N THR A 84 4.70 -13.32 -11.61
CA THR A 84 5.64 -14.39 -11.22
C THR A 84 5.07 -15.24 -10.10
N LEU A 85 4.44 -14.59 -9.11
CA LEU A 85 3.77 -15.29 -8.02
C LEU A 85 2.65 -16.18 -8.54
N ALA A 86 1.78 -15.69 -9.43
CA ALA A 86 0.70 -16.48 -10.03
C ALA A 86 1.20 -17.74 -10.74
N ARG A 87 2.32 -17.62 -11.47
CA ARG A 87 2.93 -18.77 -12.18
C ARG A 87 3.56 -19.81 -11.25
N ARG A 88 4.11 -19.37 -10.11
CA ARG A 88 4.89 -20.22 -9.19
C ARG A 88 4.11 -20.70 -7.98
N LEU A 89 2.92 -20.15 -7.71
CA LEU A 89 2.11 -20.51 -6.52
C LEU A 89 1.75 -22.01 -6.49
N GLU A 90 1.58 -22.64 -7.66
CA GLU A 90 1.28 -24.06 -7.73
C GLU A 90 2.40 -24.94 -7.16
N GLU A 91 3.65 -24.47 -7.22
CA GLU A 91 4.83 -25.18 -6.67
C GLU A 91 4.81 -25.19 -5.13
N TYR A 92 4.07 -24.27 -4.52
CA TYR A 92 4.04 -24.02 -3.07
C TYR A 92 2.67 -24.23 -2.45
N LYS A 93 1.80 -25.05 -3.08
CA LYS A 93 0.42 -25.29 -2.58
C LYS A 93 0.40 -25.64 -1.10
N ARG A 94 -0.23 -24.76 -0.31
CA ARG A 94 -0.51 -24.93 1.10
C ARG A 94 -1.94 -25.44 1.29
N PRO A 95 -2.21 -26.44 2.15
CA PRO A 95 -3.57 -26.71 2.58
C PRO A 95 -4.08 -25.54 3.43
N GLY A 96 -5.24 -25.00 3.07
CA GLY A 96 -5.89 -23.89 3.77
C GLY A 96 -6.03 -22.65 2.91
N ARG A 97 -6.92 -21.76 3.36
CA ARG A 97 -7.20 -20.49 2.68
C ARG A 97 -6.24 -19.41 3.16
N GLN A 98 -5.74 -18.64 2.24
CA GLN A 98 -4.89 -17.47 2.51
C GLN A 98 -5.68 -16.20 2.16
N GLN A 99 -5.70 -15.24 3.08
CA GLN A 99 -6.34 -13.95 2.83
C GLN A 99 -5.39 -12.99 2.11
N PHE A 100 -5.94 -12.19 1.19
CA PHE A 100 -5.21 -11.16 0.48
C PHE A 100 -5.87 -9.79 0.66
N LEU A 101 -5.13 -8.84 1.25
CA LEU A 101 -5.51 -7.45 1.44
C LEU A 101 -4.64 -6.56 0.55
N ALA A 102 -5.24 -5.62 -0.15
CA ALA A 102 -4.51 -4.59 -0.88
C ALA A 102 -4.68 -3.21 -0.22
N ILE A 103 -3.56 -2.48 -0.06
CA ILE A 103 -3.55 -1.06 0.33
C ILE A 103 -2.94 -0.27 -0.81
N SER A 104 -3.73 0.61 -1.44
CA SER A 104 -3.26 1.48 -2.51
C SER A 104 -3.32 2.94 -2.08
N ASN A 105 -2.31 3.72 -2.46
CA ASN A 105 -2.26 5.14 -2.17
C ASN A 105 -1.81 5.95 -3.39
N CYS A 106 -2.39 7.13 -3.58
CA CYS A 106 -2.06 8.01 -4.70
C CYS A 106 -1.68 9.42 -4.23
N GLY A 107 -1.11 10.20 -5.15
CA GLY A 107 -0.80 11.61 -4.94
C GLY A 107 -1.98 12.55 -5.15
N PHE A 108 -3.11 12.07 -5.67
CA PHE A 108 -4.34 12.85 -5.82
C PHE A 108 -5.07 12.97 -4.49
N PRO A 109 -5.80 14.06 -4.21
CA PRO A 109 -6.58 14.19 -2.98
C PRO A 109 -7.66 13.11 -2.84
N GLU A 110 -8.23 12.68 -3.96
CA GLU A 110 -9.37 11.78 -4.03
C GLU A 110 -8.92 10.31 -4.04
N ALA A 111 -9.44 9.51 -3.13
CA ALA A 111 -9.07 8.10 -2.99
C ALA A 111 -9.53 7.22 -4.17
N HIS A 112 -10.62 7.60 -4.89
CA HIS A 112 -11.19 6.81 -6.00
C HIS A 112 -10.22 6.61 -7.17
N HIS A 113 -9.18 7.43 -7.32
CA HIS A 113 -8.14 7.18 -8.31
C HIS A 113 -7.45 5.82 -8.15
N ASN A 114 -7.53 5.21 -6.95
CA ASN A 114 -6.99 3.88 -6.70
C ASN A 114 -7.92 2.73 -7.14
N ASP A 115 -9.14 3.00 -7.61
CA ASP A 115 -10.16 1.96 -7.86
C ASP A 115 -9.70 0.93 -8.90
N VAL A 116 -9.06 1.37 -9.98
CA VAL A 116 -8.50 0.47 -11.00
C VAL A 116 -7.42 -0.44 -10.42
N ALA A 117 -6.52 0.11 -9.60
CA ALA A 117 -5.48 -0.67 -8.93
C ALA A 117 -6.10 -1.72 -7.98
N LEU A 118 -7.11 -1.35 -7.20
CA LEU A 118 -7.82 -2.28 -6.31
C LEU A 118 -8.57 -3.36 -7.10
N ALA A 119 -9.15 -3.02 -8.24
CA ALA A 119 -9.80 -4.00 -9.13
C ALA A 119 -8.79 -5.03 -9.67
N ILE A 120 -7.58 -4.59 -10.04
CA ILE A 120 -6.50 -5.48 -10.49
C ILE A 120 -6.10 -6.43 -9.35
N TYR A 121 -5.90 -5.94 -8.13
CA TYR A 121 -5.55 -6.77 -6.98
C TYR A 121 -6.64 -7.79 -6.65
N ARG A 122 -7.92 -7.36 -6.68
CA ARG A 122 -9.06 -8.25 -6.45
C ARG A 122 -9.14 -9.34 -7.51
N ARG A 123 -8.90 -9.00 -8.78
CA ARG A 123 -8.84 -9.97 -9.86
C ARG A 123 -7.70 -10.96 -9.68
N PHE A 124 -6.51 -10.47 -9.33
CA PHE A 124 -5.37 -11.32 -9.02
C PHE A 124 -5.70 -12.31 -7.88
N ALA A 125 -6.26 -11.84 -6.77
CA ALA A 125 -6.64 -12.70 -5.65
C ALA A 125 -7.60 -13.81 -6.10
N HIS A 126 -8.61 -13.47 -6.88
CA HIS A 126 -9.57 -14.42 -7.43
C HIS A 126 -8.91 -15.48 -8.33
N GLU A 127 -8.07 -15.06 -9.27
CA GLU A 127 -7.41 -15.97 -10.23
C GLU A 127 -6.39 -16.90 -9.58
N THR A 128 -5.80 -16.46 -8.47
CA THR A 128 -4.78 -17.23 -7.74
C THR A 128 -5.33 -18.02 -6.55
N GLY A 129 -6.66 -17.92 -6.29
CA GLY A 129 -7.32 -18.66 -5.22
C GLY A 129 -7.13 -18.09 -3.82
N PHE A 130 -6.68 -16.85 -3.70
CA PHE A 130 -6.68 -16.13 -2.43
C PHE A 130 -8.09 -15.66 -2.06
N ASP A 131 -8.43 -15.71 -0.77
CA ASP A 131 -9.63 -15.07 -0.25
C ASP A 131 -9.41 -13.55 -0.19
N TRP A 132 -10.19 -12.80 -0.98
CA TRP A 132 -10.12 -11.35 -0.96
C TRP A 132 -10.57 -10.76 0.37
N ALA A 133 -9.64 -10.26 1.17
CA ALA A 133 -9.91 -9.66 2.46
C ALA A 133 -10.35 -8.18 2.36
N GLY A 134 -10.14 -7.52 1.22
CA GLY A 134 -10.57 -6.15 0.99
C GLY A 134 -9.53 -5.28 0.28
N GLY A 135 -9.97 -4.08 -0.11
CA GLY A 135 -9.13 -3.04 -0.69
C GLY A 135 -9.23 -1.75 0.11
N MET A 136 -8.10 -1.17 0.48
CA MET A 136 -8.04 0.09 1.21
C MET A 136 -7.36 1.16 0.33
N ALA A 137 -8.06 2.24 0.05
CA ALA A 137 -7.62 3.32 -0.84
C ALA A 137 -7.36 4.61 -0.07
N LEU A 138 -6.17 5.19 -0.19
CA LEU A 138 -5.84 6.49 0.39
C LEU A 138 -5.51 7.51 -0.71
N GLY A 139 -6.17 8.67 -0.69
CA GLY A 139 -5.76 9.87 -1.42
C GLY A 139 -4.71 10.67 -0.65
N ALA A 140 -4.03 11.58 -1.32
CA ALA A 140 -3.04 12.50 -0.73
C ALA A 140 -1.90 11.79 0.05
N GLY A 141 -1.48 10.59 -0.37
CA GLY A 141 -0.50 9.78 0.34
C GLY A 141 0.84 10.48 0.61
N GLU A 142 1.22 11.48 -0.20
CA GLU A 142 2.43 12.27 0.02
C GLU A 142 2.41 13.03 1.36
N ALA A 143 1.21 13.35 1.91
CA ALA A 143 1.09 14.10 3.16
C ALA A 143 1.52 13.29 4.40
N ILE A 144 1.50 11.96 4.32
CA ILE A 144 1.82 11.06 5.45
C ILE A 144 3.10 10.23 5.23
N LYS A 145 3.75 10.36 4.08
CA LYS A 145 4.91 9.53 3.74
C LYS A 145 6.09 9.71 4.70
N GLY A 146 6.74 8.60 5.02
CA GLY A 146 8.01 8.59 5.75
C GLY A 146 7.93 9.06 7.19
N LYS A 147 6.74 9.09 7.78
CA LYS A 147 6.50 9.40 9.20
C LYS A 147 5.58 8.36 9.81
N PRO A 148 5.73 8.03 11.10
CA PRO A 148 4.72 7.27 11.83
C PRO A 148 3.35 7.98 11.75
N LEU A 149 2.27 7.22 11.55
CA LEU A 149 0.91 7.80 11.43
C LEU A 149 0.52 8.63 12.66
N VAL A 150 0.93 8.20 13.83
CA VAL A 150 0.66 8.90 15.10
C VAL A 150 1.24 10.31 15.15
N GLU A 151 2.34 10.55 14.45
CA GLU A 151 2.98 11.87 14.35
C GLU A 151 2.27 12.80 13.35
N SER A 152 1.37 12.28 12.52
CA SER A 152 0.58 13.07 11.57
C SER A 152 -0.62 13.79 12.22
N GLY A 153 -0.82 13.61 13.51
CA GLY A 153 -1.84 14.30 14.31
C GLY A 153 -3.26 14.05 13.82
N GLY A 154 -4.12 15.06 13.93
CA GLY A 154 -5.53 14.96 13.55
C GLY A 154 -5.79 14.62 12.08
N MET A 155 -4.82 14.87 11.19
CA MET A 155 -4.92 14.55 9.76
C MET A 155 -5.03 13.04 9.51
N ALA A 156 -4.31 12.22 10.28
CA ALA A 156 -4.30 10.77 10.13
C ALA A 156 -5.38 10.06 10.97
N ARG A 157 -6.22 10.78 11.71
CA ARG A 157 -7.20 10.17 12.63
C ARG A 157 -8.10 9.13 11.97
N ASN A 158 -8.68 9.46 10.81
CA ASN A 158 -9.56 8.53 10.10
C ASN A 158 -8.78 7.34 9.51
N VAL A 159 -7.54 7.56 9.08
CA VAL A 159 -6.64 6.50 8.57
C VAL A 159 -6.30 5.53 9.70
N ILE A 160 -5.94 6.04 10.88
CA ILE A 160 -5.64 5.24 12.07
C ILE A 160 -6.88 4.41 12.45
N ALA A 161 -8.05 5.05 12.61
CA ALA A 161 -9.29 4.35 12.94
C ALA A 161 -9.65 3.26 11.91
N ALA A 162 -9.46 3.53 10.63
CA ALA A 162 -9.69 2.56 9.57
C ALA A 162 -8.76 1.34 9.66
N LEU A 163 -7.47 1.57 9.91
CA LEU A 163 -6.48 0.49 10.03
C LEU A 163 -6.68 -0.32 11.32
N ASP A 164 -7.13 0.31 12.41
CA ASP A 164 -7.48 -0.38 13.66
C ASP A 164 -8.69 -1.29 13.48
N LEU A 165 -9.74 -0.82 12.79
CA LEU A 165 -10.92 -1.63 12.43
C LEU A 165 -10.54 -2.79 11.49
N ALA A 166 -9.65 -2.51 10.52
CA ALA A 166 -9.14 -3.55 9.62
C ALA A 166 -8.36 -4.62 10.41
N ALA A 167 -7.45 -4.22 11.31
CA ALA A 167 -6.69 -5.15 12.13
C ALA A 167 -7.58 -6.03 13.01
N ALA A 168 -8.62 -5.43 13.62
CA ALA A 168 -9.56 -6.17 14.46
C ALA A 168 -10.36 -7.23 13.67
N ALA A 169 -10.77 -6.93 12.43
CA ALA A 169 -11.45 -7.89 11.58
C ALA A 169 -10.51 -8.99 11.06
N LEU A 170 -9.33 -8.60 10.58
CA LEU A 170 -8.38 -9.52 9.96
C LEU A 170 -7.81 -10.55 10.93
N ILE A 171 -7.59 -10.18 12.20
CA ILE A 171 -7.11 -11.16 13.22
C ILE A 171 -8.13 -12.27 13.48
N GLU A 172 -9.43 -11.98 13.28
CA GLU A 172 -10.52 -12.94 13.36
C GLU A 172 -10.76 -13.71 12.05
N GLY A 173 -9.93 -13.51 11.03
CA GLY A 173 -10.11 -14.11 9.70
C GLY A 173 -11.26 -13.51 8.89
N LYS A 174 -11.79 -12.35 9.28
CA LYS A 174 -12.89 -11.66 8.60
C LYS A 174 -12.35 -10.67 7.57
N PRO A 175 -13.10 -10.37 6.49
CA PRO A 175 -12.72 -9.30 5.57
C PRO A 175 -12.78 -7.93 6.24
N VAL A 176 -12.04 -6.96 5.69
CA VAL A 176 -12.04 -5.57 6.15
C VAL A 176 -13.44 -4.99 6.03
N PRO A 177 -14.02 -4.44 7.12
CA PRO A 177 -15.35 -3.85 7.10
C PRO A 177 -15.46 -2.69 6.10
N GLN A 178 -16.64 -2.52 5.49
CA GLN A 178 -16.89 -1.40 4.58
C GLN A 178 -16.70 -0.04 5.27
N GLU A 179 -16.99 0.05 6.57
CA GLU A 179 -16.72 1.24 7.37
C GLU A 179 -15.24 1.63 7.35
N ALA A 180 -14.33 0.67 7.53
CA ALA A 180 -12.89 0.92 7.49
C ALA A 180 -12.44 1.38 6.09
N GLN A 181 -12.99 0.76 5.03
CA GLN A 181 -12.71 1.16 3.65
C GLN A 181 -13.21 2.59 3.37
N ASN A 182 -14.37 2.95 3.89
CA ASN A 182 -14.93 4.30 3.75
C ASN A 182 -14.14 5.34 4.55
N LEU A 183 -13.68 5.01 5.76
CA LEU A 183 -12.89 5.91 6.60
C LEU A 183 -11.54 6.25 5.98
N ILE A 184 -10.80 5.26 5.50
CA ILE A 184 -9.49 5.51 4.89
C ILE A 184 -9.60 6.30 3.58
N ALA A 185 -10.71 6.19 2.87
CA ALA A 185 -10.98 6.91 1.63
C ALA A 185 -11.34 8.38 1.83
N GLN A 186 -11.61 8.80 3.08
CA GLN A 186 -11.91 10.21 3.36
C GLN A 186 -10.69 11.09 3.12
N PRO A 187 -10.88 12.31 2.58
CA PRO A 187 -9.78 13.23 2.34
C PRO A 187 -9.02 13.56 3.64
N LEU A 188 -7.69 13.49 3.60
CA LEU A 188 -6.82 13.88 4.73
C LEU A 188 -6.97 15.37 5.07
N MET A 189 -7.27 16.19 4.06
CA MET A 189 -7.47 17.63 4.16
C MET A 189 -8.32 18.12 2.97
N PRO A 190 -8.90 19.33 3.03
CA PRO A 190 -9.60 19.92 1.89
C PRO A 190 -8.72 19.98 0.64
N ALA A 191 -9.26 19.62 -0.54
CA ALA A 191 -8.51 19.54 -1.80
C ALA A 191 -7.85 20.88 -2.19
N TRP A 192 -8.46 22.01 -1.87
CA TRP A 192 -7.86 23.33 -2.13
C TRP A 192 -6.59 23.55 -1.31
N LEU A 193 -6.59 23.11 -0.04
CA LEU A 193 -5.42 23.24 0.84
C LEU A 193 -4.29 22.32 0.36
N TYR A 194 -4.62 21.08 0.01
CA TYR A 194 -3.66 20.13 -0.56
C TYR A 194 -2.97 20.68 -1.82
N ARG A 195 -3.74 21.32 -2.73
CA ARG A 195 -3.20 21.95 -3.94
C ARG A 195 -2.28 23.12 -3.63
N ILE A 196 -2.62 23.96 -2.65
CA ILE A 196 -1.74 25.06 -2.21
C ILE A 196 -0.43 24.50 -1.66
N MET A 197 -0.48 23.50 -0.77
CA MET A 197 0.71 22.89 -0.18
C MET A 197 1.58 22.22 -1.26
N GLY A 198 0.98 21.53 -2.21
CA GLY A 198 1.68 20.91 -3.34
C GLY A 198 2.40 21.96 -4.19
N ASN A 199 1.73 23.05 -4.55
CA ASN A 199 2.34 24.14 -5.30
C ASN A 199 3.51 24.80 -4.54
N LEU A 200 3.35 25.05 -3.24
CA LEU A 200 4.44 25.58 -2.41
C LEU A 200 5.64 24.62 -2.38
N GLY A 201 5.39 23.30 -2.27
CA GLY A 201 6.43 22.29 -2.32
C GLY A 201 7.22 22.33 -3.64
N TRP A 202 6.53 22.47 -4.78
CA TRP A 202 7.15 22.63 -6.09
C TRP A 202 7.99 23.90 -6.18
N TYR A 203 7.49 25.03 -5.66
CA TYR A 203 8.25 26.30 -5.62
C TYR A 203 9.50 26.18 -4.75
N MET A 204 9.42 25.53 -3.58
CA MET A 204 10.57 25.29 -2.71
C MET A 204 11.63 24.44 -3.40
N GLN A 205 11.25 23.31 -4.01
CA GLN A 205 12.17 22.46 -4.78
C GLN A 205 12.80 23.21 -5.96
N ALA A 206 12.01 23.99 -6.70
CA ALA A 206 12.53 24.79 -7.81
C ALA A 206 13.53 25.84 -7.34
N ARG A 207 13.34 26.39 -6.14
CA ARG A 207 14.29 27.34 -5.53
C ARG A 207 15.61 26.66 -5.20
N GLU A 208 15.56 25.48 -4.56
CA GLU A 208 16.75 24.69 -4.23
C GLU A 208 17.59 24.32 -5.47
N HIS A 209 16.91 24.07 -6.61
CA HIS A 209 17.55 23.74 -7.88
C HIS A 209 17.77 24.95 -8.80
N GLY A 210 17.53 26.17 -8.36
CA GLY A 210 17.72 27.41 -9.17
C GLY A 210 16.84 27.48 -10.43
N THR A 211 15.68 26.77 -10.44
CA THR A 211 14.82 26.63 -11.63
C THR A 211 13.48 27.36 -11.52
N ILE A 212 13.27 28.21 -10.51
CA ILE A 212 12.02 28.95 -10.29
C ILE A 212 11.51 29.63 -11.55
N TRP A 213 12.39 30.32 -12.27
CA TRP A 213 12.05 31.08 -13.47
C TRP A 213 11.74 30.19 -14.68
N LYS A 214 12.00 28.88 -14.58
CA LYS A 214 11.76 27.89 -15.64
C LYS A 214 10.49 27.08 -15.46
N LEU A 215 9.81 27.19 -14.30
CA LEU A 215 8.60 26.38 -13.97
C LEU A 215 7.45 26.55 -14.96
N ARG A 216 7.35 27.68 -15.65
CA ARG A 216 6.30 27.95 -16.66
C ARG A 216 6.83 27.89 -18.09
N ARG A 217 8.09 27.54 -18.30
CA ARG A 217 8.65 27.41 -19.64
C ARG A 217 8.12 26.15 -20.31
N ARG A 218 7.54 26.31 -21.51
CA ARG A 218 7.23 25.16 -22.34
C ARG A 218 8.56 24.55 -22.81
N VAL A 219 8.73 23.26 -22.61
CA VAL A 219 9.79 22.49 -23.24
C VAL A 219 9.28 22.21 -24.66
N LEU A 220 9.94 22.84 -25.65
CA LEU A 220 9.70 22.56 -27.05
C LEU A 220 10.43 21.27 -27.44
#